data_afb81a28f4ab997018c6bf311d258d06
#
_entry.id   afb81a28f4ab997018c6bf311d258d06
#
_cell.length_a   1.000
_cell.length_b   1.000
_cell.length_c   1.000
_cell.angle_alpha   90.00
_cell.angle_beta   90.00
_cell.angle_gamma   90.00
#
_symmetry.space_group_name_H-M   'P 1'
#
loop_
_entity.id
_entity.type
_entity.pdbx_description
1 polymer ?
#
loop_
_entity_poly.entity_id
_entity_poly.type
_entity_poly.pdbx_seq_one_letter_code
_entity_poly.pdbx_strand_id
1 'polypeptide(L)'
;MTTSPSRRDILTSTIVFAAGAALPSLGHVSSAMADSSSPTAAEIVAAIRDKKMTATSAVRAALDRAEQMKDLNAFIILNRDGALAAAAQVDAGQKTGALAGLPIVVKDNINTADMPTSGGTPALQNARPTKNAPSLQKLLDAGAIVIGKTNMHELAFGITSTNLSSFAGPVKNPYDKTRIPGGSSGGTSAAIAARIVACGLGSDTGGSTRVPAALTGTVGLRPSVGNGGAQRRYDDANMVVPISHTRDTVGPMGRTVADVALLDSVITGTPMAKAEPLRGKRLGIPAVLWSGLDRDVEAVGKAARAKLADAGVVLVDADIAGLFEQNGKVSFPVALHEPIADIPAYLKASGTEGITLADIAGKIASPDVKGAFGAITADAFGAAYQDAITVQRPALQKIYEAYFRDNNLDGILFPTTVAPAPAIDAEKGSGEMSINGDKPVPTFDTMIRNTDPGSNAGIPGLSLFAGMTPGGLPVGLEIDGAVGSDAKLLGLGLSIEGILGSAPPPKA
;
A
#
# COMPACT_ATOMS: atom_id res chain seq x y z
N MET A 1 14.73 52.12 64.70
CA MET A 1 14.71 51.57 66.06
C MET A 1 14.36 50.12 65.89
N THR A 2 15.38 49.22 65.85
CA THR A 2 15.67 48.26 66.92
C THR A 2 14.53 47.22 67.05
N THR A 3 14.65 45.92 66.99
CA THR A 3 15.74 44.96 67.18
C THR A 3 15.22 43.56 66.87
N SER A 4 16.03 42.76 66.32
CA SER A 4 16.01 41.25 66.44
C SER A 4 16.44 40.95 67.92
N PRO A 5 16.18 39.79 68.49
CA PRO A 5 16.70 38.44 68.21
C PRO A 5 15.73 37.29 68.61
N SER A 6 15.96 36.06 68.65
CA SER A 6 16.95 34.97 68.53
C SER A 6 16.36 33.65 69.09
N ARG A 7 16.66 32.57 68.38
CA ARG A 7 17.02 31.19 68.82
C ARG A 7 16.35 30.51 70.05
N ARG A 8 16.08 29.19 69.75
CA ARG A 8 16.09 27.99 70.62
C ARG A 8 14.85 27.73 71.47
N ASP A 9 14.23 26.54 71.23
CA ASP A 9 14.53 25.36 72.07
C ASP A 9 13.95 24.08 71.48
N ILE A 10 14.72 23.07 71.80
CA ILE A 10 14.60 21.62 71.45
C ILE A 10 13.60 21.01 72.47
N LEU A 11 12.74 20.10 71.97
CA LEU A 11 12.30 18.94 72.80
C LEU A 11 11.97 17.75 71.94
N THR A 12 12.78 16.73 72.15
CA THR A 12 12.69 15.31 71.77
C THR A 12 11.43 14.64 72.33
N SER A 13 10.80 13.81 71.49
CA SER A 13 9.97 12.71 71.96
C SER A 13 10.09 11.50 71.04
N THR A 14 10.67 10.51 71.58
CA THR A 14 10.84 9.15 71.05
C THR A 14 9.52 8.40 71.17
N ILE A 15 9.04 7.75 70.07
CA ILE A 15 8.06 6.66 70.12
C ILE A 15 8.41 5.59 69.10
N VAL A 16 8.86 4.51 69.63
CA VAL A 16 8.74 3.06 69.41
C VAL A 16 8.31 2.55 68.02
N PHE A 17 9.20 1.74 67.47
CA PHE A 17 9.00 0.82 66.37
C PHE A 17 7.87 -0.20 66.64
N ALA A 18 7.01 -0.39 65.64
CA ALA A 18 6.30 -1.63 65.40
C ALA A 18 6.53 -2.05 63.95
N ALA A 19 7.31 -3.14 63.76
CA ALA A 19 7.54 -3.76 62.49
C ALA A 19 6.28 -4.50 62.05
N GLY A 20 5.73 -4.10 60.92
CA GLY A 20 4.74 -4.82 60.16
C GLY A 20 5.19 -4.87 58.69
N ALA A 21 5.82 -5.97 58.30
CA ALA A 21 6.17 -6.24 56.92
C ALA A 21 4.89 -6.49 56.10
N ALA A 22 4.45 -5.53 55.35
CA ALA A 22 3.54 -5.77 54.21
C ALA A 22 4.34 -5.50 52.93
N LEU A 23 4.64 -6.62 52.20
CA LEU A 23 5.09 -6.55 50.82
C LEU A 23 4.04 -5.78 50.01
N PRO A 24 4.43 -4.74 49.26
CA PRO A 24 3.50 -4.19 48.27
C PRO A 24 3.34 -5.24 47.19
N SER A 25 2.12 -5.77 47.05
CA SER A 25 1.66 -6.45 45.85
C SER A 25 2.15 -5.67 44.62
N LEU A 26 2.86 -6.37 43.74
CA LEU A 26 3.06 -5.95 42.38
C LEU A 26 1.66 -5.76 41.76
N GLY A 27 1.13 -4.54 41.97
CA GLY A 27 -0.02 -4.06 41.24
C GLY A 27 0.32 -4.19 39.76
N HIS A 28 -0.47 -4.96 39.08
CA HIS A 28 -0.57 -4.93 37.62
C HIS A 28 -0.63 -3.46 37.23
N VAL A 29 0.47 -2.94 36.69
CA VAL A 29 0.43 -1.76 35.85
C VAL A 29 -0.28 -2.22 34.59
N SER A 30 -1.62 -2.25 34.73
CA SER A 30 -2.53 -2.46 33.63
C SER A 30 -2.30 -1.32 32.66
N SER A 31 -1.80 -1.69 31.52
CA SER A 31 -1.87 -1.06 30.22
C SER A 31 -2.99 -0.03 30.06
N ALA A 32 -2.74 1.20 30.47
CA ALA A 32 -3.51 2.37 30.10
C ALA A 32 -2.61 3.39 29.37
N MET A 33 -1.67 2.86 28.59
CA MET A 33 -1.15 3.51 27.42
C MET A 33 -1.69 2.74 26.22
N ALA A 34 -2.97 2.93 25.93
CA ALA A 34 -3.56 2.63 24.64
C ALA A 34 -2.91 3.57 23.64
N ASP A 35 -1.92 3.05 23.04
CA ASP A 35 -0.91 3.54 22.19
C ASP A 35 -1.49 4.23 20.94
N SER A 36 -1.33 5.52 20.82
CA SER A 36 -1.58 6.28 19.60
C SER A 36 -0.48 6.06 18.54
N SER A 37 0.61 5.34 18.82
CA SER A 37 1.71 5.12 17.88
C SER A 37 2.25 3.68 17.95
N SER A 38 1.70 2.80 17.11
CA SER A 38 2.42 1.54 16.81
C SER A 38 3.78 1.89 16.16
N PRO A 39 4.89 1.16 16.46
CA PRO A 39 6.21 1.53 15.97
C PRO A 39 6.30 1.44 14.44
N THR A 40 7.05 2.35 13.82
CA THR A 40 7.42 2.33 12.39
C THR A 40 8.36 1.15 12.10
N ALA A 41 8.55 0.83 10.82
CA ALA A 41 9.52 -0.20 10.43
C ALA A 41 10.93 0.11 10.94
N ALA A 42 11.36 1.37 10.84
CA ALA A 42 12.66 1.82 11.32
C ALA A 42 12.80 1.69 12.85
N GLU A 43 11.76 2.01 13.61
CA GLU A 43 11.75 1.86 15.07
C GLU A 43 11.79 0.39 15.51
N ILE A 44 11.08 -0.51 14.80
CA ILE A 44 11.16 -1.95 15.06
C ILE A 44 12.59 -2.46 14.84
N VAL A 45 13.19 -2.14 13.68
CA VAL A 45 14.57 -2.54 13.36
C VAL A 45 15.57 -1.97 14.38
N ALA A 46 15.42 -0.70 14.75
CA ALA A 46 16.26 -0.07 15.76
C ALA A 46 16.13 -0.75 17.15
N ALA A 47 14.91 -1.06 17.56
CA ALA A 47 14.67 -1.75 18.85
C ALA A 47 15.29 -3.15 18.88
N ILE A 48 15.25 -3.89 17.76
CA ILE A 48 15.88 -5.21 17.65
C ILE A 48 17.41 -5.08 17.65
N ARG A 49 17.97 -4.20 16.86
CA ARG A 49 19.40 -3.92 16.82
C ARG A 49 19.96 -3.51 18.18
N ASP A 50 19.23 -2.65 18.89
CA ASP A 50 19.60 -2.12 20.21
C ASP A 50 19.27 -3.11 21.35
N LYS A 51 18.81 -4.33 21.03
CA LYS A 51 18.40 -5.39 21.97
C LYS A 51 17.31 -4.98 22.97
N LYS A 52 16.50 -3.99 22.63
CA LYS A 52 15.29 -3.58 23.38
C LYS A 52 14.10 -4.47 23.07
N MET A 53 14.15 -5.18 21.96
CA MET A 53 13.16 -6.13 21.46
C MET A 53 13.90 -7.30 20.79
N THR A 54 13.33 -8.50 20.81
CA THR A 54 13.82 -9.62 19.99
C THR A 54 13.04 -9.69 18.68
N ALA A 55 13.66 -10.21 17.61
CA ALA A 55 12.97 -10.46 16.34
C ALA A 55 11.81 -11.46 16.56
N THR A 56 12.03 -12.50 17.40
CA THR A 56 10.99 -13.46 17.77
C THR A 56 9.80 -12.78 18.44
N SER A 57 10.00 -11.78 19.31
CA SER A 57 8.89 -11.05 19.93
C SER A 57 8.13 -10.19 18.95
N ALA A 58 8.83 -9.51 18.03
CA ALA A 58 8.21 -8.70 16.99
C ALA A 58 7.35 -9.55 16.03
N VAL A 59 7.90 -10.66 15.56
CA VAL A 59 7.18 -11.59 14.66
C VAL A 59 6.00 -12.23 15.37
N ARG A 60 6.16 -12.67 16.63
CA ARG A 60 5.05 -13.23 17.42
C ARG A 60 3.92 -12.23 17.60
N ALA A 61 4.22 -10.99 17.97
CA ALA A 61 3.22 -9.94 18.12
C ALA A 61 2.45 -9.70 16.81
N ALA A 62 3.13 -9.68 15.66
CA ALA A 62 2.50 -9.55 14.36
C ALA A 62 1.58 -10.73 14.02
N LEU A 63 2.03 -11.97 14.26
CA LEU A 63 1.24 -13.19 14.04
C LEU A 63 0.02 -13.27 14.97
N ASP A 64 0.18 -12.91 16.24
CA ASP A 64 -0.91 -12.91 17.20
C ASP A 64 -1.94 -11.82 16.88
N ARG A 65 -1.49 -10.65 16.41
CA ARG A 65 -2.38 -9.60 15.91
C ARG A 65 -3.11 -10.03 14.65
N ALA A 66 -2.45 -10.73 13.72
CA ALA A 66 -3.09 -11.30 12.54
C ALA A 66 -4.22 -12.26 12.90
N GLU A 67 -4.03 -13.13 13.90
CA GLU A 67 -5.07 -14.04 14.38
C GLU A 67 -6.21 -13.31 15.09
N GLN A 68 -5.91 -12.28 15.90
CA GLN A 68 -6.95 -11.44 16.54
C GLN A 68 -7.83 -10.71 15.51
N MET A 69 -7.25 -10.37 14.37
CA MET A 69 -7.90 -9.61 13.29
C MET A 69 -8.27 -10.50 12.08
N LYS A 70 -8.37 -11.82 12.26
CA LYS A 70 -8.64 -12.77 11.17
C LYS A 70 -9.96 -12.51 10.44
N ASP A 71 -10.91 -11.86 11.08
CA ASP A 71 -12.19 -11.46 10.49
C ASP A 71 -12.06 -10.39 9.40
N LEU A 72 -10.92 -9.70 9.29
CA LEU A 72 -10.58 -8.84 8.15
C LEU A 72 -10.33 -9.64 6.88
N ASN A 73 -10.04 -10.93 7.00
CA ASN A 73 -9.66 -11.82 5.89
C ASN A 73 -8.49 -11.27 5.06
N ALA A 74 -7.51 -10.65 5.76
CA ALA A 74 -6.37 -9.98 5.12
C ALA A 74 -5.30 -10.96 4.61
N PHE A 75 -5.33 -12.23 4.99
CA PHE A 75 -4.34 -13.24 4.64
C PHE A 75 -4.96 -14.42 3.91
N ILE A 76 -4.24 -14.94 2.92
CA ILE A 76 -4.48 -16.27 2.33
C ILE A 76 -3.69 -17.31 3.11
N ILE A 77 -2.43 -17.00 3.47
CA ILE A 77 -1.53 -17.90 4.22
C ILE A 77 -0.80 -17.10 5.28
N LEU A 78 -0.77 -17.63 6.51
CA LEU A 78 0.15 -17.19 7.56
C LEU A 78 1.32 -18.19 7.65
N ASN A 79 2.55 -17.67 7.63
CA ASN A 79 3.81 -18.44 7.70
C ASN A 79 4.31 -18.51 9.15
N ARG A 80 3.49 -19.00 10.08
CA ARG A 80 3.78 -18.95 11.51
C ARG A 80 5.13 -19.62 11.86
N ASP A 81 5.33 -20.85 11.45
CA ASP A 81 6.52 -21.62 11.84
C ASP A 81 7.78 -21.10 11.12
N GLY A 82 7.69 -20.83 9.81
CA GLY A 82 8.81 -20.31 9.04
C GLY A 82 9.24 -18.91 9.50
N ALA A 83 8.27 -18.04 9.82
CA ALA A 83 8.57 -16.69 10.33
C ALA A 83 9.23 -16.73 11.72
N LEU A 84 8.76 -17.58 12.64
CA LEU A 84 9.38 -17.74 13.95
C LEU A 84 10.77 -18.36 13.87
N ALA A 85 10.98 -19.33 12.97
CA ALA A 85 12.31 -19.92 12.73
C ALA A 85 13.29 -18.88 12.16
N ALA A 86 12.84 -18.04 11.20
CA ALA A 86 13.66 -16.96 10.67
C ALA A 86 13.99 -15.89 11.74
N ALA A 87 13.02 -15.56 12.60
CA ALA A 87 13.24 -14.63 13.70
C ALA A 87 14.27 -15.15 14.72
N ALA A 88 14.22 -16.44 15.04
CA ALA A 88 15.22 -17.08 15.92
C ALA A 88 16.64 -17.00 15.34
N GLN A 89 16.81 -17.11 14.01
CA GLN A 89 18.11 -16.93 13.36
C GLN A 89 18.66 -15.50 13.52
N VAL A 90 17.78 -14.49 13.45
CA VAL A 90 18.15 -13.09 13.71
C VAL A 90 18.56 -12.91 15.17
N ASP A 91 17.79 -13.44 16.12
CA ASP A 91 18.07 -13.33 17.55
C ASP A 91 19.40 -14.05 17.93
N ALA A 92 19.74 -15.14 17.23
CA ALA A 92 21.00 -15.85 17.36
C ALA A 92 22.18 -15.17 16.66
N GLY A 93 21.98 -14.05 15.95
CA GLY A 93 23.01 -13.34 15.18
C GLY A 93 23.43 -14.06 13.90
N GLN A 94 22.71 -15.08 13.47
CA GLN A 94 22.99 -15.83 12.24
C GLN A 94 22.48 -15.10 10.98
N LYS A 95 21.52 -14.22 11.13
CA LYS A 95 21.00 -13.37 10.08
C LYS A 95 21.01 -11.91 10.52
N THR A 96 21.59 -11.06 9.68
CA THR A 96 21.79 -9.61 9.93
C THR A 96 21.32 -8.82 8.70
N GLY A 97 21.32 -7.51 8.79
CA GLY A 97 21.02 -6.61 7.66
C GLY A 97 20.22 -5.39 8.09
N ALA A 98 19.96 -4.52 7.14
CA ALA A 98 19.27 -3.24 7.36
C ALA A 98 17.80 -3.41 7.83
N LEU A 99 17.20 -4.59 7.61
CA LEU A 99 15.83 -4.92 8.00
C LEU A 99 15.77 -6.13 8.95
N ALA A 100 16.89 -6.44 9.63
CA ALA A 100 16.98 -7.66 10.45
C ALA A 100 15.86 -7.74 11.49
N GLY A 101 15.01 -8.78 11.35
CA GLY A 101 13.90 -9.06 12.24
C GLY A 101 12.60 -8.31 11.97
N LEU A 102 12.54 -7.44 10.94
CA LEU A 102 11.33 -6.70 10.57
C LEU A 102 10.27 -7.65 9.99
N PRO A 103 9.09 -7.82 10.64
CA PRO A 103 7.99 -8.57 10.04
C PRO A 103 7.34 -7.75 8.91
N ILE A 104 7.19 -8.38 7.74
CA ILE A 104 6.53 -7.83 6.56
C ILE A 104 5.48 -8.79 6.01
N VAL A 105 4.58 -8.27 5.18
CA VAL A 105 3.61 -9.06 4.42
C VAL A 105 3.85 -8.92 2.92
N VAL A 106 3.42 -9.93 2.15
CA VAL A 106 3.61 -9.96 0.70
C VAL A 106 2.30 -10.33 0.02
N LYS A 107 1.86 -9.52 -0.94
CA LYS A 107 0.67 -9.80 -1.74
C LYS A 107 0.79 -11.14 -2.46
N ASP A 108 -0.30 -11.87 -2.53
CA ASP A 108 -0.28 -13.27 -2.98
C ASP A 108 -0.05 -13.48 -4.49
N ASN A 109 0.09 -12.42 -5.27
CA ASN A 109 0.57 -12.53 -6.65
C ASN A 109 2.09 -12.39 -6.81
N ILE A 110 2.83 -12.07 -5.73
CA ILE A 110 4.29 -11.92 -5.74
C ILE A 110 4.92 -13.25 -5.33
N ASN A 111 5.84 -13.77 -6.14
CA ASN A 111 6.47 -15.06 -5.90
C ASN A 111 7.25 -15.11 -4.60
N THR A 112 7.01 -16.19 -3.84
CA THR A 112 7.77 -16.61 -2.67
C THR A 112 8.20 -18.07 -2.87
N ALA A 113 9.47 -18.38 -2.59
CA ALA A 113 10.02 -19.73 -2.81
C ALA A 113 9.53 -20.76 -1.79
N ASP A 114 9.07 -20.30 -0.61
CA ASP A 114 8.68 -21.13 0.54
C ASP A 114 7.16 -21.27 0.71
N MET A 115 6.36 -20.47 0.02
CA MET A 115 4.91 -20.49 0.09
C MET A 115 4.27 -20.53 -1.30
N PRO A 116 3.03 -21.01 -1.44
CA PRO A 116 2.28 -20.88 -2.69
C PRO A 116 2.11 -19.41 -3.10
N THR A 117 1.98 -19.19 -4.41
CA THR A 117 1.59 -17.91 -5.02
C THR A 117 0.35 -18.15 -5.87
N SER A 118 -0.82 -17.89 -5.28
CA SER A 118 -2.08 -18.27 -5.90
C SER A 118 -2.74 -17.14 -6.71
N GLY A 119 -2.29 -15.90 -6.54
CA GLY A 119 -2.99 -14.76 -7.14
C GLY A 119 -4.44 -14.62 -6.64
N GLY A 120 -4.78 -15.23 -5.50
CA GLY A 120 -6.15 -15.25 -4.97
C GLY A 120 -7.13 -16.08 -5.79
N THR A 121 -6.67 -16.95 -6.72
CA THR A 121 -7.53 -17.79 -7.57
C THR A 121 -7.38 -19.28 -7.27
N PRO A 122 -8.49 -20.06 -7.29
CA PRO A 122 -8.45 -21.51 -7.08
C PRO A 122 -7.55 -22.25 -8.08
N ALA A 123 -7.39 -21.72 -9.29
CA ALA A 123 -6.56 -22.34 -10.32
C ALA A 123 -5.08 -22.47 -9.91
N LEU A 124 -4.58 -21.51 -9.15
CA LEU A 124 -3.18 -21.42 -8.72
C LEU A 124 -2.98 -21.70 -7.24
N GLN A 125 -4.00 -22.12 -6.49
CA GLN A 125 -3.92 -22.27 -5.02
C GLN A 125 -2.76 -23.14 -4.53
N ASN A 126 -2.27 -24.05 -5.35
CA ASN A 126 -1.15 -24.94 -5.04
C ASN A 126 0.12 -24.62 -5.85
N ALA A 127 0.13 -23.53 -6.64
CA ALA A 127 1.29 -23.12 -7.41
C ALA A 127 2.43 -22.68 -6.48
N ARG A 128 3.58 -23.36 -6.57
CA ARG A 128 4.75 -23.11 -5.72
C ARG A 128 5.92 -22.67 -6.58
N PRO A 129 6.17 -21.36 -6.70
CA PRO A 129 7.36 -20.86 -7.37
C PRO A 129 8.64 -21.36 -6.68
N THR A 130 9.68 -21.56 -7.47
CA THR A 130 10.98 -22.03 -6.95
C THR A 130 11.90 -20.87 -6.56
N LYS A 131 11.52 -19.63 -6.86
CA LYS A 131 12.31 -18.42 -6.61
C LYS A 131 11.43 -17.30 -6.07
N ASN A 132 12.01 -16.48 -5.21
CA ASN A 132 11.40 -15.24 -4.78
C ASN A 132 11.44 -14.18 -5.91
N ALA A 133 10.46 -13.30 -5.95
CA ALA A 133 10.55 -12.09 -6.75
C ALA A 133 11.80 -11.27 -6.34
N PRO A 134 12.55 -10.69 -7.30
CA PRO A 134 13.79 -9.97 -7.01
C PRO A 134 13.65 -8.86 -5.96
N SER A 135 12.58 -8.07 -6.02
CA SER A 135 12.31 -7.05 -4.98
C SER A 135 12.13 -7.65 -3.60
N LEU A 136 11.39 -8.77 -3.48
CA LEU A 136 11.26 -9.49 -2.22
C LEU A 136 12.59 -10.08 -1.75
N GLN A 137 13.36 -10.71 -2.66
CA GLN A 137 14.65 -11.32 -2.31
C GLN A 137 15.58 -10.32 -1.65
N LYS A 138 15.67 -9.07 -2.17
CA LYS A 138 16.50 -8.01 -1.57
C LYS A 138 16.07 -7.66 -0.14
N LEU A 139 14.76 -7.64 0.15
CA LEU A 139 14.25 -7.43 1.51
C LEU A 139 14.60 -8.60 2.44
N LEU A 140 14.49 -9.83 1.94
CA LEU A 140 14.88 -11.04 2.69
C LEU A 140 16.37 -11.07 2.96
N ASP A 141 17.21 -10.69 1.99
CA ASP A 141 18.67 -10.60 2.15
C ASP A 141 19.04 -9.53 3.18
N ALA A 142 18.27 -8.44 3.26
CA ALA A 142 18.42 -7.42 4.29
C ALA A 142 17.88 -7.85 5.68
N GLY A 143 17.33 -9.05 5.81
CA GLY A 143 16.88 -9.62 7.07
C GLY A 143 15.40 -9.42 7.41
N ALA A 144 14.57 -8.94 6.49
CA ALA A 144 13.12 -8.91 6.68
C ALA A 144 12.55 -10.33 6.77
N ILE A 145 11.40 -10.47 7.43
CA ILE A 145 10.74 -11.76 7.71
C ILE A 145 9.31 -11.70 7.19
N VAL A 146 8.96 -12.57 6.22
CA VAL A 146 7.60 -12.66 5.70
C VAL A 146 6.74 -13.45 6.66
N ILE A 147 5.72 -12.79 7.25
CA ILE A 147 4.76 -13.46 8.14
C ILE A 147 3.60 -14.12 7.42
N GLY A 148 3.39 -13.80 6.13
CA GLY A 148 2.33 -14.42 5.32
C GLY A 148 2.11 -13.77 3.98
N LYS A 149 1.28 -14.46 3.17
CA LYS A 149 0.77 -14.01 1.87
C LYS A 149 -0.58 -13.34 2.07
N THR A 150 -0.70 -12.09 1.65
CA THR A 150 -1.93 -11.33 1.84
C THR A 150 -2.96 -11.58 0.75
N ASN A 151 -4.22 -11.60 1.15
CA ASN A 151 -5.36 -11.73 0.27
C ASN A 151 -5.48 -10.50 -0.66
N MET A 152 -6.15 -10.69 -1.77
CA MET A 152 -6.17 -9.72 -2.86
C MET A 152 -7.41 -9.88 -3.72
N HIS A 153 -7.68 -8.92 -4.60
CA HIS A 153 -8.63 -9.11 -5.69
C HIS A 153 -8.12 -10.24 -6.61
N GLU A 154 -9.01 -11.13 -7.01
CA GLU A 154 -8.67 -12.33 -7.78
C GLU A 154 -7.83 -11.96 -9.01
N LEU A 155 -6.67 -12.60 -9.15
CA LEU A 155 -5.69 -12.39 -10.24
C LEU A 155 -5.23 -10.92 -10.42
N ALA A 156 -5.48 -10.06 -9.44
CA ALA A 156 -5.26 -8.61 -9.49
C ALA A 156 -6.13 -7.85 -10.50
N PHE A 157 -7.07 -8.51 -11.20
CA PHE A 157 -7.96 -7.93 -12.21
C PHE A 157 -9.17 -7.21 -11.62
N GLY A 158 -8.95 -6.40 -10.59
CA GLY A 158 -10.00 -5.58 -9.97
C GLY A 158 -9.47 -4.70 -8.85
N ILE A 159 -10.35 -3.87 -8.30
CA ILE A 159 -9.96 -2.78 -7.42
C ILE A 159 -10.65 -2.82 -6.04
N THR A 160 -11.48 -3.83 -5.77
CA THR A 160 -12.29 -3.90 -4.56
C THR A 160 -11.73 -4.84 -3.49
N SER A 161 -10.95 -5.85 -3.89
CA SER A 161 -10.59 -7.03 -3.09
C SER A 161 -11.79 -7.81 -2.57
N THR A 162 -12.94 -7.70 -3.27
CA THR A 162 -14.11 -8.55 -3.06
C THR A 162 -13.93 -9.83 -3.88
N ASN A 163 -13.01 -10.68 -3.42
CA ASN A 163 -12.75 -11.97 -4.05
C ASN A 163 -13.88 -12.94 -3.69
N LEU A 164 -14.57 -13.48 -4.69
CA LEU A 164 -15.71 -14.37 -4.49
C LEU A 164 -15.34 -15.86 -4.55
N SER A 165 -14.05 -16.20 -4.70
CA SER A 165 -13.65 -17.60 -4.59
C SER A 165 -13.84 -18.10 -3.15
N SER A 166 -14.34 -19.32 -2.99
CA SER A 166 -14.45 -19.98 -1.69
C SER A 166 -13.09 -20.18 -1.00
N PHE A 167 -12.02 -20.13 -1.78
CA PHE A 167 -10.65 -20.23 -1.33
C PHE A 167 -10.15 -18.96 -0.63
N ALA A 168 -10.43 -17.77 -1.19
CA ALA A 168 -9.89 -16.51 -0.70
C ALA A 168 -10.93 -15.67 0.08
N GLY A 169 -12.12 -15.47 -0.49
CA GLY A 169 -13.16 -14.63 0.08
C GLY A 169 -12.83 -13.12 0.06
N PRO A 170 -13.81 -12.24 0.39
CA PRO A 170 -13.63 -10.80 0.40
C PRO A 170 -12.76 -10.32 1.57
N VAL A 171 -11.90 -9.34 1.31
CA VAL A 171 -11.14 -8.60 2.34
C VAL A 171 -12.01 -7.46 2.87
N LYS A 172 -11.92 -7.19 4.16
CA LYS A 172 -12.68 -6.12 4.82
C LYS A 172 -11.79 -4.94 5.20
N ASN A 173 -12.37 -3.74 5.14
CA ASN A 173 -11.68 -2.52 5.55
C ASN A 173 -11.58 -2.44 7.08
N PRO A 174 -10.39 -2.20 7.67
CA PRO A 174 -10.23 -2.12 9.12
C PRO A 174 -10.99 -0.99 9.79
N TYR A 175 -11.31 0.10 9.07
CA TYR A 175 -12.08 1.24 9.61
C TYR A 175 -13.60 0.98 9.62
N ASP A 176 -14.10 0.16 8.69
CA ASP A 176 -15.47 -0.30 8.62
C ASP A 176 -15.53 -1.64 7.88
N LYS A 177 -15.76 -2.72 8.62
CA LYS A 177 -15.75 -4.09 8.09
C LYS A 177 -16.88 -4.40 7.09
N THR A 178 -17.81 -3.50 6.91
CA THR A 178 -18.86 -3.59 5.88
C THR A 178 -18.41 -3.01 4.54
N ARG A 179 -17.20 -2.43 4.46
CA ARG A 179 -16.68 -1.72 3.31
C ARG A 179 -15.46 -2.40 2.73
N ILE A 180 -15.23 -2.15 1.43
CA ILE A 180 -14.03 -2.64 0.75
C ILE A 180 -12.78 -1.94 1.29
N PRO A 181 -11.62 -2.61 1.35
CA PRO A 181 -10.33 -1.97 1.64
C PRO A 181 -9.72 -1.30 0.41
N GLY A 182 -10.36 -1.42 -0.77
CA GLY A 182 -9.73 -1.19 -2.06
C GLY A 182 -8.91 -2.40 -2.51
N GLY A 183 -8.31 -2.29 -3.70
CA GLY A 183 -7.56 -3.40 -4.31
C GLY A 183 -6.65 -2.93 -5.46
N SER A 184 -5.99 -3.88 -6.06
CA SER A 184 -6.04 -5.32 -5.77
C SER A 184 -5.19 -5.75 -4.56
N SER A 185 -4.36 -4.87 -3.94
CA SER A 185 -3.53 -5.17 -2.75
C SER A 185 -4.28 -4.94 -1.43
N GLY A 186 -5.59 -5.28 -1.36
CA GLY A 186 -6.44 -4.96 -0.23
C GLY A 186 -6.04 -5.65 1.06
N GLY A 187 -5.58 -6.90 1.01
CA GLY A 187 -5.09 -7.60 2.19
C GLY A 187 -3.81 -6.99 2.76
N THR A 188 -2.89 -6.54 1.88
CA THR A 188 -1.66 -5.85 2.30
C THR A 188 -2.00 -4.55 3.02
N SER A 189 -2.86 -3.72 2.43
CA SER A 189 -3.25 -2.45 3.05
C SER A 189 -4.05 -2.65 4.34
N ALA A 190 -4.96 -3.63 4.37
CA ALA A 190 -5.74 -3.97 5.57
C ALA A 190 -4.83 -4.45 6.72
N ALA A 191 -3.83 -5.29 6.43
CA ALA A 191 -2.87 -5.76 7.45
C ALA A 191 -2.05 -4.59 8.03
N ILE A 192 -1.61 -3.64 7.19
CA ILE A 192 -0.86 -2.45 7.62
C ILE A 192 -1.77 -1.51 8.42
N ALA A 193 -2.96 -1.20 7.92
CA ALA A 193 -3.91 -0.32 8.60
C ALA A 193 -4.36 -0.88 9.96
N ALA A 194 -4.58 -2.20 10.06
CA ALA A 194 -4.89 -2.89 11.30
C ALA A 194 -3.71 -3.01 12.26
N ARG A 195 -2.54 -2.43 11.93
CA ARG A 195 -1.33 -2.47 12.77
C ARG A 195 -0.81 -3.90 13.01
N ILE A 196 -1.02 -4.81 12.06
CA ILE A 196 -0.44 -6.16 12.11
C ILE A 196 1.05 -6.08 11.79
N VAL A 197 1.41 -5.30 10.75
CA VAL A 197 2.79 -4.97 10.36
C VAL A 197 2.91 -3.49 10.05
N ALA A 198 4.14 -2.97 10.01
CA ALA A 198 4.39 -1.59 9.59
C ALA A 198 4.38 -1.43 8.07
N CYS A 199 4.79 -2.44 7.32
CA CYS A 199 4.96 -2.37 5.87
C CYS A 199 4.89 -3.74 5.20
N GLY A 200 4.84 -3.74 3.87
CA GLY A 200 4.82 -4.93 3.04
C GLY A 200 4.90 -4.61 1.55
N LEU A 201 4.72 -5.62 0.71
CA LEU A 201 4.72 -5.49 -0.74
C LEU A 201 3.33 -5.72 -1.31
N GLY A 202 2.88 -4.79 -2.15
CA GLY A 202 1.78 -4.93 -3.08
C GLY A 202 2.25 -4.96 -4.52
N SER A 203 1.33 -4.93 -5.48
CA SER A 203 1.60 -4.72 -6.90
C SER A 203 0.63 -3.69 -7.46
N ASP A 204 1.05 -2.96 -8.48
CA ASP A 204 0.26 -1.89 -9.10
C ASP A 204 0.33 -1.96 -10.63
N THR A 205 -0.83 -2.04 -11.27
CA THR A 205 -1.01 -2.02 -12.72
C THR A 205 -1.79 -0.78 -13.14
N GLY A 206 -2.86 -0.43 -12.40
CA GLY A 206 -3.76 0.71 -12.66
C GLY A 206 -4.11 1.49 -11.39
N GLY A 207 -3.43 1.21 -10.25
CA GLY A 207 -3.74 1.83 -8.95
C GLY A 207 -3.70 0.87 -7.77
N SER A 208 -3.27 -0.39 -7.99
CA SER A 208 -3.51 -1.46 -7.02
C SER A 208 -2.65 -1.43 -5.75
N THR A 209 -1.70 -0.51 -5.58
CA THR A 209 -1.12 -0.13 -4.28
C THR A 209 -1.75 1.15 -3.74
N ARG A 210 -2.05 2.10 -4.63
CA ARG A 210 -2.47 3.47 -4.31
C ARG A 210 -3.93 3.54 -3.86
N VAL A 211 -4.85 2.89 -4.60
CA VAL A 211 -6.29 2.85 -4.24
C VAL A 211 -6.50 2.22 -2.86
N PRO A 212 -5.97 1.01 -2.55
CA PRO A 212 -6.15 0.46 -1.22
C PRO A 212 -5.44 1.29 -0.14
N ALA A 213 -4.33 1.94 -0.44
CA ALA A 213 -3.69 2.88 0.48
C ALA A 213 -4.62 4.05 0.83
N ALA A 214 -5.25 4.68 -0.17
CA ALA A 214 -6.20 5.77 0.04
C ALA A 214 -7.39 5.37 0.91
N LEU A 215 -7.97 4.18 0.66
CA LEU A 215 -9.18 3.72 1.35
C LEU A 215 -8.93 3.16 2.75
N THR A 216 -7.67 2.87 3.09
CA THR A 216 -7.30 2.34 4.42
C THR A 216 -6.36 3.27 5.20
N GLY A 217 -6.08 4.48 4.69
CA GLY A 217 -5.22 5.44 5.37
C GLY A 217 -3.76 4.99 5.51
N THR A 218 -3.30 4.13 4.60
CA THR A 218 -1.90 3.72 4.51
C THR A 218 -1.19 4.50 3.41
N VAL A 219 0.07 4.19 3.15
CA VAL A 219 0.87 4.76 2.06
C VAL A 219 1.14 3.67 1.04
N GLY A 220 0.96 3.98 -0.25
CA GLY A 220 1.25 3.05 -1.35
C GLY A 220 2.04 3.74 -2.45
N LEU A 221 3.17 3.16 -2.83
CA LEU A 221 4.00 3.63 -3.93
C LEU A 221 3.75 2.76 -5.17
N ARG A 222 3.50 3.42 -6.28
CA ARG A 222 3.75 2.88 -7.62
C ARG A 222 5.09 3.41 -8.10
N PRO A 223 6.13 2.59 -8.24
CA PRO A 223 7.41 3.03 -8.81
C PRO A 223 7.31 3.32 -10.30
N SER A 224 8.28 4.08 -10.83
CA SER A 224 8.46 4.31 -12.26
C SER A 224 8.57 3.00 -13.02
N VAL A 225 7.84 2.91 -14.14
CA VAL A 225 7.91 1.81 -15.13
C VAL A 225 8.46 2.35 -16.44
N GLY A 226 8.10 3.57 -16.82
CA GLY A 226 8.48 4.21 -18.08
C GLY A 226 8.17 3.31 -19.26
N ASN A 227 9.14 3.15 -20.16
CA ASN A 227 9.09 2.20 -21.28
C ASN A 227 9.86 0.90 -21.00
N GLY A 228 10.06 0.56 -19.73
CA GLY A 228 10.85 -0.60 -19.32
C GLY A 228 12.37 -0.32 -19.29
N GLY A 229 13.17 -1.38 -19.20
CA GLY A 229 14.63 -1.28 -19.14
C GLY A 229 15.13 -0.35 -18.03
N ALA A 230 16.03 0.58 -18.35
CA ALA A 230 16.61 1.50 -17.37
C ALA A 230 15.62 2.51 -16.77
N GLN A 231 14.43 2.67 -17.33
CA GLN A 231 13.38 3.53 -16.76
C GLN A 231 12.55 2.81 -15.69
N ARG A 232 12.59 1.48 -15.67
CA ARG A 232 11.88 0.67 -14.68
C ARG A 232 12.67 0.65 -13.37
N ARG A 233 12.04 1.10 -12.29
CA ARG A 233 12.69 1.17 -10.98
C ARG A 233 12.93 -0.21 -10.35
N TYR A 234 11.96 -1.13 -10.47
CA TYR A 234 12.05 -2.50 -9.99
C TYR A 234 11.88 -3.48 -11.14
N ASP A 235 12.73 -4.50 -11.20
CA ASP A 235 12.68 -5.54 -12.21
C ASP A 235 12.28 -6.88 -11.57
N ASP A 236 10.99 -7.17 -11.58
CA ASP A 236 10.39 -8.41 -11.10
C ASP A 236 9.75 -9.20 -12.25
N ALA A 237 10.25 -9.04 -13.47
CA ALA A 237 9.68 -9.66 -14.67
C ALA A 237 9.49 -11.17 -14.51
N ASN A 238 8.29 -11.66 -14.84
CA ASN A 238 7.88 -13.07 -14.72
C ASN A 238 7.95 -13.67 -13.29
N MET A 239 8.06 -12.83 -12.25
CA MET A 239 8.07 -13.27 -10.85
C MET A 239 6.87 -12.71 -10.06
N VAL A 240 5.90 -12.16 -10.77
CA VAL A 240 4.60 -11.71 -10.25
C VAL A 240 3.54 -12.25 -11.21
N VAL A 241 2.42 -12.79 -10.69
CA VAL A 241 1.27 -13.17 -11.54
C VAL A 241 0.82 -11.93 -12.30
N PRO A 242 0.94 -11.91 -13.65
CA PRO A 242 0.88 -10.67 -14.42
C PRO A 242 -0.52 -10.25 -14.81
N ILE A 243 -0.69 -8.96 -15.03
CA ILE A 243 -1.72 -8.37 -15.89
C ILE A 243 -1.05 -7.89 -17.18
N SER A 244 0.05 -7.14 -17.08
CA SER A 244 0.61 -6.43 -18.23
C SER A 244 2.10 -6.14 -17.99
N HIS A 245 2.98 -6.73 -18.79
CA HIS A 245 4.43 -6.53 -18.67
C HIS A 245 4.85 -5.07 -18.89
N THR A 246 4.06 -4.28 -19.61
CA THR A 246 4.36 -2.86 -19.85
C THR A 246 3.90 -1.97 -18.72
N ARG A 247 3.05 -2.43 -17.79
CA ARG A 247 2.43 -1.62 -16.74
C ARG A 247 2.74 -2.11 -15.33
N ASP A 248 2.85 -3.42 -15.12
CA ASP A 248 2.97 -4.04 -13.81
C ASP A 248 4.24 -3.63 -13.08
N THR A 249 4.13 -3.38 -11.79
CA THR A 249 5.27 -3.21 -10.89
C THR A 249 4.91 -3.71 -9.49
N VAL A 250 5.87 -4.28 -8.78
CA VAL A 250 5.80 -4.39 -7.33
C VAL A 250 5.83 -2.98 -6.76
N GLY A 251 5.09 -2.76 -5.67
CA GLY A 251 5.05 -1.47 -4.98
C GLY A 251 5.11 -1.65 -3.47
N PRO A 252 6.04 -1.01 -2.78
CA PRO A 252 6.04 -0.94 -1.34
C PRO A 252 4.80 -0.24 -0.81
N MET A 253 4.25 -0.80 0.27
CA MET A 253 3.16 -0.23 1.04
C MET A 253 3.58 -0.13 2.51
N GLY A 254 3.19 0.94 3.18
CA GLY A 254 3.60 1.19 4.56
C GLY A 254 2.55 1.99 5.32
N ARG A 255 2.73 2.09 6.64
CA ARG A 255 1.90 2.95 7.46
C ARG A 255 2.27 4.42 7.27
N THR A 256 3.54 4.68 6.99
CA THR A 256 4.11 6.01 6.77
C THR A 256 4.90 6.04 5.47
N VAL A 257 5.13 7.24 4.94
CA VAL A 257 6.03 7.43 3.78
C VAL A 257 7.45 6.98 4.12
N ALA A 258 7.87 7.12 5.37
CA ALA A 258 9.18 6.65 5.83
C ALA A 258 9.31 5.11 5.76
N ASP A 259 8.26 4.37 6.09
CA ASP A 259 8.25 2.90 5.95
C ASP A 259 8.41 2.48 4.48
N VAL A 260 7.71 3.16 3.57
CA VAL A 260 7.79 2.93 2.12
C VAL A 260 9.19 3.29 1.58
N ALA A 261 9.73 4.44 1.99
CA ALA A 261 11.07 4.89 1.58
C ALA A 261 12.17 3.96 2.09
N LEU A 262 12.00 3.36 3.27
CA LEU A 262 12.94 2.36 3.81
C LEU A 262 12.95 1.09 2.93
N LEU A 263 11.77 0.56 2.58
CA LEU A 263 11.69 -0.61 1.69
C LEU A 263 12.27 -0.29 0.30
N ASP A 264 11.92 0.88 -0.27
CA ASP A 264 12.43 1.33 -1.56
C ASP A 264 13.96 1.42 -1.58
N SER A 265 14.56 1.97 -0.52
CA SER A 265 16.02 2.11 -0.41
C SER A 265 16.74 0.76 -0.41
N VAL A 266 16.14 -0.26 0.23
CA VAL A 266 16.70 -1.62 0.26
C VAL A 266 16.50 -2.32 -1.09
N ILE A 267 15.33 -2.19 -1.70
CA ILE A 267 15.05 -2.81 -3.01
C ILE A 267 15.97 -2.23 -4.08
N THR A 268 16.20 -0.93 -4.09
CA THR A 268 17.06 -0.28 -5.09
C THR A 268 18.55 -0.31 -4.76
N GLY A 269 18.90 -0.51 -3.49
CA GLY A 269 20.29 -0.35 -3.01
C GLY A 269 20.75 1.11 -2.99
N THR A 270 19.81 2.08 -3.06
CA THR A 270 20.12 3.52 -3.03
C THR A 270 19.90 4.09 -1.63
N PRO A 271 20.49 5.24 -1.27
CA PRO A 271 20.19 5.90 -0.01
C PRO A 271 18.69 6.19 0.14
N MET A 272 18.17 6.02 1.36
CA MET A 272 16.78 6.36 1.67
C MET A 272 16.51 7.83 1.34
N ALA A 273 15.36 8.09 0.71
CA ALA A 273 14.90 9.43 0.38
C ALA A 273 14.82 10.29 1.66
N LYS A 274 15.20 11.56 1.52
CA LYS A 274 15.12 12.55 2.59
C LYS A 274 13.97 13.52 2.32
N ALA A 275 13.37 14.05 3.39
CA ALA A 275 12.33 15.06 3.29
C ALA A 275 12.81 16.27 2.46
N GLU A 276 12.02 16.65 1.46
CA GLU A 276 12.26 17.81 0.59
C GLU A 276 11.60 19.05 1.17
N PRO A 277 12.25 20.23 1.17
CA PRO A 277 11.60 21.47 1.57
C PRO A 277 10.37 21.75 0.70
N LEU A 278 9.19 21.98 1.31
CA LEU A 278 7.96 22.24 0.56
C LEU A 278 7.83 23.68 0.03
N ARG A 279 8.46 24.67 0.72
CA ARG A 279 8.36 26.08 0.32
C ARG A 279 8.88 26.27 -1.10
N GLY A 280 8.01 26.81 -1.97
CA GLY A 280 8.31 27.05 -3.37
C GLY A 280 8.18 25.86 -4.30
N LYS A 281 7.93 24.64 -3.78
CA LYS A 281 7.61 23.48 -4.63
C LYS A 281 6.29 23.72 -5.36
N ARG A 282 6.27 23.34 -6.63
CA ARG A 282 5.16 23.60 -7.55
C ARG A 282 4.40 22.30 -7.81
N LEU A 283 3.18 22.21 -7.31
CA LEU A 283 2.30 21.05 -7.53
C LEU A 283 1.14 21.45 -8.43
N GLY A 284 1.02 20.77 -9.58
CA GLY A 284 -0.12 20.92 -10.48
C GLY A 284 -1.39 20.36 -9.86
N ILE A 285 -2.50 21.08 -9.99
CA ILE A 285 -3.84 20.66 -9.50
C ILE A 285 -4.83 20.67 -10.68
N PRO A 286 -4.71 19.73 -11.65
CA PRO A 286 -5.53 19.76 -12.85
C PRO A 286 -7.01 19.52 -12.50
N ALA A 287 -7.88 20.43 -12.95
CA ALA A 287 -9.32 20.41 -12.65
C ALA A 287 -9.98 19.07 -13.01
N VAL A 288 -9.52 18.43 -14.07
CA VAL A 288 -10.05 17.13 -14.54
C VAL A 288 -9.92 16.04 -13.48
N LEU A 289 -8.85 16.01 -12.69
CA LEU A 289 -8.62 15.04 -11.60
C LEU A 289 -9.33 15.44 -10.28
N TRP A 290 -9.81 16.68 -10.18
CA TRP A 290 -10.54 17.20 -9.02
C TRP A 290 -12.06 17.31 -9.27
N SER A 291 -12.56 16.88 -10.42
CA SER A 291 -13.97 16.94 -10.80
C SER A 291 -14.71 15.65 -10.41
N GLY A 292 -16.03 15.73 -10.22
CA GLY A 292 -16.90 14.57 -9.98
C GLY A 292 -16.56 13.79 -8.69
N LEU A 293 -16.06 14.49 -7.68
CA LEU A 293 -15.70 13.90 -6.40
C LEU A 293 -16.93 13.73 -5.51
N ASP A 294 -16.86 12.73 -4.63
CA ASP A 294 -17.73 12.68 -3.46
C ASP A 294 -17.49 13.89 -2.56
N ARG A 295 -18.55 14.40 -1.94
CA ARG A 295 -18.51 15.61 -1.11
C ARG A 295 -17.50 15.52 0.04
N ASP A 296 -17.37 14.37 0.65
CA ASP A 296 -16.43 14.17 1.74
C ASP A 296 -14.99 14.15 1.23
N VAL A 297 -14.73 13.51 0.09
CA VAL A 297 -13.41 13.51 -0.56
C VAL A 297 -13.03 14.93 -0.97
N GLU A 298 -13.96 15.68 -1.57
CA GLU A 298 -13.73 17.08 -1.96
C GLU A 298 -13.40 17.95 -0.73
N ALA A 299 -14.15 17.81 0.36
CA ALA A 299 -13.93 18.57 1.59
C ALA A 299 -12.55 18.29 2.21
N VAL A 300 -12.19 17.00 2.35
CA VAL A 300 -10.86 16.58 2.86
C VAL A 300 -9.75 17.08 1.94
N GLY A 301 -9.91 16.92 0.63
CA GLY A 301 -8.93 17.38 -0.35
C GLY A 301 -8.71 18.89 -0.32
N LYS A 302 -9.78 19.69 -0.20
CA LYS A 302 -9.69 21.15 -0.03
C LYS A 302 -8.93 21.54 1.24
N ALA A 303 -9.23 20.87 2.36
CA ALA A 303 -8.53 21.12 3.62
C ALA A 303 -7.03 20.79 3.54
N ALA A 304 -6.69 19.67 2.90
CA ALA A 304 -5.30 19.28 2.69
C ALA A 304 -4.55 20.28 1.79
N ARG A 305 -5.15 20.72 0.68
CA ARG A 305 -4.58 21.75 -0.20
C ARG A 305 -4.31 23.05 0.55
N ALA A 306 -5.23 23.50 1.41
CA ALA A 306 -5.03 24.70 2.22
C ALA A 306 -3.81 24.59 3.11
N LYS A 307 -3.67 23.46 3.86
CA LYS A 307 -2.49 23.22 4.71
C LYS A 307 -1.18 23.22 3.93
N LEU A 308 -1.17 22.66 2.71
CA LEU A 308 0.01 22.65 1.85
C LEU A 308 0.35 24.05 1.33
N ALA A 309 -0.64 24.85 0.95
CA ALA A 309 -0.45 26.24 0.56
C ALA A 309 0.12 27.06 1.73
N ASP A 310 -0.41 26.90 2.95
CA ASP A 310 0.09 27.55 4.17
C ASP A 310 1.55 27.15 4.48
N ALA A 311 1.96 25.93 4.13
CA ALA A 311 3.35 25.47 4.23
C ALA A 311 4.25 26.04 3.11
N GLY A 312 3.70 26.80 2.18
CA GLY A 312 4.42 27.49 1.11
C GLY A 312 4.54 26.69 -0.20
N VAL A 313 3.74 25.63 -0.38
CA VAL A 313 3.59 24.96 -1.68
C VAL A 313 2.88 25.90 -2.66
N VAL A 314 3.39 26.00 -3.88
CA VAL A 314 2.76 26.71 -4.98
C VAL A 314 1.82 25.75 -5.70
N LEU A 315 0.52 25.88 -5.47
CA LEU A 315 -0.50 25.12 -6.19
C LEU A 315 -0.74 25.76 -7.55
N VAL A 316 -0.45 25.01 -8.62
CA VAL A 316 -0.55 25.50 -10.01
C VAL A 316 -1.87 25.02 -10.62
N ASP A 317 -2.79 25.95 -10.80
CA ASP A 317 -4.09 25.69 -11.41
C ASP A 317 -3.95 25.68 -12.94
N ALA A 318 -3.60 24.51 -13.47
CA ALA A 318 -3.49 24.23 -14.89
C ALA A 318 -4.10 22.86 -15.18
N ASP A 319 -4.89 22.73 -16.23
CA ASP A 319 -5.58 21.48 -16.55
C ASP A 319 -4.78 20.64 -17.55
N ILE A 320 -5.03 19.31 -17.55
CA ILE A 320 -4.45 18.35 -18.49
C ILE A 320 -5.52 18.01 -19.54
N ALA A 321 -5.51 18.75 -20.65
CA ALA A 321 -6.48 18.54 -21.71
C ALA A 321 -6.38 17.16 -22.35
N GLY A 322 -7.51 16.51 -22.58
CA GLY A 322 -7.59 15.22 -23.28
C GLY A 322 -7.08 14.02 -22.51
N LEU A 323 -6.73 14.15 -21.20
CA LEU A 323 -6.11 13.09 -20.40
C LEU A 323 -6.92 11.79 -20.43
N PHE A 324 -8.19 11.84 -20.07
CA PHE A 324 -9.02 10.64 -19.96
C PHE A 324 -9.37 10.04 -21.34
N GLU A 325 -9.58 10.90 -22.35
CA GLU A 325 -9.79 10.42 -23.73
C GLU A 325 -8.57 9.65 -24.24
N GLN A 326 -7.37 10.22 -24.05
CA GLN A 326 -6.14 9.57 -24.47
C GLN A 326 -5.86 8.29 -23.65
N ASN A 327 -6.13 8.33 -22.34
CA ASN A 327 -6.01 7.15 -21.48
C ASN A 327 -6.91 6.00 -21.93
N GLY A 328 -8.14 6.28 -22.31
CA GLY A 328 -9.10 5.27 -22.79
C GLY A 328 -8.62 4.50 -24.03
N LYS A 329 -7.79 5.13 -24.86
CA LYS A 329 -7.19 4.49 -26.06
C LYS A 329 -6.04 3.51 -25.71
N VAL A 330 -5.54 3.56 -24.45
CA VAL A 330 -4.41 2.73 -23.98
C VAL A 330 -4.86 1.66 -22.99
N SER A 331 -5.70 2.02 -22.02
CA SER A 331 -5.95 1.25 -20.81
C SER A 331 -6.38 -0.20 -21.08
N PHE A 332 -7.60 -0.43 -21.56
CA PHE A 332 -8.11 -1.78 -21.82
C PHE A 332 -7.41 -2.49 -22.99
N PRO A 333 -7.09 -1.83 -24.13
CA PRO A 333 -6.33 -2.47 -25.18
C PRO A 333 -5.02 -3.11 -24.71
N VAL A 334 -4.31 -2.47 -23.78
CA VAL A 334 -3.06 -3.01 -23.22
C VAL A 334 -3.35 -4.06 -22.14
N ALA A 335 -4.18 -3.72 -21.14
CA ALA A 335 -4.41 -4.59 -19.98
C ALA A 335 -5.14 -5.89 -20.30
N LEU A 336 -5.93 -5.96 -21.36
CA LEU A 336 -6.71 -7.14 -21.73
C LEU A 336 -6.15 -7.89 -22.95
N HIS A 337 -5.04 -7.41 -23.54
CA HIS A 337 -4.31 -8.15 -24.59
C HIS A 337 -3.04 -8.79 -24.05
N GLU A 338 -2.21 -8.07 -23.30
CA GLU A 338 -0.91 -8.57 -22.83
C GLU A 338 -0.99 -9.86 -21.99
N PRO A 339 -2.04 -10.11 -21.16
CA PRO A 339 -2.15 -11.36 -20.41
C PRO A 339 -2.12 -12.63 -21.24
N ILE A 340 -2.49 -12.56 -22.55
CA ILE A 340 -2.50 -13.69 -23.47
C ILE A 340 -1.09 -14.31 -23.60
N ALA A 341 -0.07 -13.45 -23.64
CA ALA A 341 1.33 -13.87 -23.69
C ALA A 341 1.97 -13.94 -22.28
N ASP A 342 1.63 -13.01 -21.39
CA ASP A 342 2.31 -12.84 -20.11
C ASP A 342 1.98 -13.94 -19.12
N ILE A 343 0.71 -14.39 -19.03
CA ILE A 343 0.34 -15.46 -18.10
C ILE A 343 1.04 -16.79 -18.45
N PRO A 344 1.04 -17.28 -19.71
CA PRO A 344 1.82 -18.46 -20.07
C PRO A 344 3.33 -18.33 -19.82
N ALA A 345 3.90 -17.13 -20.08
CA ALA A 345 5.31 -16.86 -19.79
C ALA A 345 5.62 -16.94 -18.30
N TYR A 346 4.76 -16.35 -17.44
CA TYR A 346 4.85 -16.46 -16.00
C TYR A 346 4.75 -17.90 -15.50
N LEU A 347 3.75 -18.66 -15.95
CA LEU A 347 3.56 -20.06 -15.56
C LEU A 347 4.80 -20.92 -15.86
N LYS A 348 5.39 -20.71 -17.03
CA LYS A 348 6.66 -21.35 -17.39
C LYS A 348 7.82 -20.93 -16.51
N ALA A 349 7.97 -19.61 -16.26
CA ALA A 349 9.08 -19.09 -15.46
C ALA A 349 8.98 -19.47 -13.97
N SER A 350 7.77 -19.57 -13.43
CA SER A 350 7.50 -19.97 -12.05
C SER A 350 7.61 -21.49 -11.81
N GLY A 351 7.74 -22.30 -12.89
CA GLY A 351 7.73 -23.75 -12.80
C GLY A 351 6.34 -24.34 -12.54
N THR A 352 5.28 -23.60 -12.87
CA THR A 352 3.88 -24.05 -12.70
C THR A 352 3.47 -24.80 -13.97
N GLU A 353 3.77 -26.09 -13.99
CA GLU A 353 3.46 -26.94 -15.14
C GLU A 353 2.01 -27.47 -15.11
N GLY A 354 1.45 -27.73 -16.30
CA GLY A 354 0.14 -28.37 -16.48
C GLY A 354 -1.06 -27.44 -16.22
N ILE A 355 -0.86 -26.14 -15.98
CA ILE A 355 -1.93 -25.15 -15.92
C ILE A 355 -1.83 -24.21 -17.12
N THR A 356 -2.94 -23.99 -17.80
CA THR A 356 -3.06 -23.11 -18.96
C THR A 356 -3.87 -21.84 -18.63
N LEU A 357 -3.82 -20.85 -19.51
CA LEU A 357 -4.68 -19.67 -19.43
C LEU A 357 -6.18 -20.07 -19.40
N ALA A 358 -6.56 -21.09 -20.18
CA ALA A 358 -7.94 -21.58 -20.21
C ALA A 358 -8.35 -22.26 -18.88
N ASP A 359 -7.43 -23.00 -18.25
CA ASP A 359 -7.69 -23.60 -16.93
C ASP A 359 -7.90 -22.53 -15.86
N ILE A 360 -7.12 -21.45 -15.93
CA ILE A 360 -7.30 -20.29 -15.03
C ILE A 360 -8.67 -19.66 -15.27
N ALA A 361 -8.98 -19.30 -16.53
CA ALA A 361 -10.25 -18.68 -16.90
C ALA A 361 -11.46 -19.51 -16.45
N GLY A 362 -11.38 -20.85 -16.57
CA GLY A 362 -12.44 -21.78 -16.18
C GLY A 362 -12.70 -21.87 -14.66
N LYS A 363 -11.77 -21.41 -13.81
CA LYS A 363 -11.86 -21.50 -12.35
C LYS A 363 -12.07 -20.15 -11.65
N ILE A 364 -12.09 -19.05 -12.40
CA ILE A 364 -12.34 -17.70 -11.84
C ILE A 364 -13.74 -17.68 -11.20
N ALA A 365 -13.82 -17.13 -9.99
CA ALA A 365 -15.08 -17.02 -9.25
C ALA A 365 -15.69 -15.62 -9.33
N SER A 366 -14.88 -14.57 -9.34
CA SER A 366 -15.32 -13.18 -9.31
C SER A 366 -15.90 -12.73 -10.66
N PRO A 367 -17.12 -12.17 -10.72
CA PRO A 367 -17.81 -11.86 -11.98
C PRO A 367 -17.09 -10.85 -12.87
N ASP A 368 -16.51 -9.81 -12.29
CA ASP A 368 -15.72 -8.80 -12.99
C ASP A 368 -14.46 -9.40 -13.62
N VAL A 369 -13.76 -10.28 -12.89
CA VAL A 369 -12.58 -11.01 -13.41
C VAL A 369 -12.98 -11.99 -14.51
N LYS A 370 -14.14 -12.67 -14.38
CA LYS A 370 -14.69 -13.49 -15.47
C LYS A 370 -14.92 -12.67 -16.74
N GLY A 371 -15.48 -11.48 -16.61
CA GLY A 371 -15.70 -10.56 -17.72
C GLY A 371 -14.38 -10.19 -18.40
N ALA A 372 -13.36 -9.81 -17.62
CA ALA A 372 -12.03 -9.48 -18.13
C ALA A 372 -11.40 -10.70 -18.87
N PHE A 373 -11.43 -11.88 -18.27
CA PHE A 373 -10.88 -13.10 -18.89
C PHE A 373 -11.68 -13.57 -20.11
N GLY A 374 -12.99 -13.28 -20.17
CA GLY A 374 -13.77 -13.45 -21.40
C GLY A 374 -13.24 -12.61 -22.57
N ALA A 375 -12.89 -11.34 -22.30
CA ALA A 375 -12.28 -10.47 -23.30
C ALA A 375 -10.84 -10.92 -23.67
N ILE A 376 -10.03 -11.33 -22.68
CA ILE A 376 -8.66 -11.83 -22.87
C ILE A 376 -8.66 -13.09 -23.75
N THR A 377 -9.46 -14.09 -23.40
CA THR A 377 -9.48 -15.36 -24.13
C THR A 377 -10.07 -15.25 -25.53
N ALA A 378 -10.93 -14.25 -25.77
CA ALA A 378 -11.44 -13.91 -27.09
C ALA A 378 -10.52 -12.98 -27.89
N ASP A 379 -9.41 -12.52 -27.31
CA ASP A 379 -8.52 -11.48 -27.87
C ASP A 379 -9.28 -10.25 -28.38
N ALA A 380 -10.22 -9.77 -27.56
CA ALA A 380 -11.15 -8.71 -27.97
C ALA A 380 -10.45 -7.39 -28.32
N PHE A 381 -9.21 -7.19 -27.88
CA PHE A 381 -8.42 -5.98 -28.10
C PHE A 381 -7.21 -6.18 -29.02
N GLY A 382 -6.99 -7.38 -29.60
CA GLY A 382 -5.83 -7.66 -30.43
C GLY A 382 -5.66 -6.69 -31.60
N ALA A 383 -6.76 -6.33 -32.28
CA ALA A 383 -6.73 -5.35 -33.37
C ALA A 383 -6.32 -3.94 -32.93
N ALA A 384 -6.62 -3.54 -31.68
CA ALA A 384 -6.33 -2.20 -31.14
C ALA A 384 -4.96 -2.14 -30.42
N TYR A 385 -4.42 -3.28 -29.99
CA TYR A 385 -3.23 -3.33 -29.15
C TYR A 385 -2.00 -2.66 -29.77
N GLN A 386 -1.71 -2.98 -31.04
CA GLN A 386 -0.51 -2.43 -31.69
C GLN A 386 -0.56 -0.90 -31.78
N ASP A 387 -1.71 -0.32 -32.09
CA ASP A 387 -1.90 1.14 -32.08
C ASP A 387 -1.81 1.70 -30.66
N ALA A 388 -2.45 1.03 -29.70
CA ALA A 388 -2.43 1.45 -28.29
C ALA A 388 -1.00 1.56 -27.74
N ILE A 389 -0.12 0.60 -28.03
CA ILE A 389 1.23 0.57 -27.45
C ILE A 389 2.23 1.44 -28.23
N THR A 390 2.09 1.55 -29.57
CA THR A 390 3.08 2.25 -30.41
C THR A 390 2.73 3.69 -30.72
N VAL A 391 1.44 4.07 -30.63
CA VAL A 391 0.96 5.42 -30.94
C VAL A 391 0.30 6.07 -29.75
N GLN A 392 -0.70 5.44 -29.15
CA GLN A 392 -1.55 6.08 -28.17
C GLN A 392 -0.83 6.24 -26.81
N ARG A 393 -0.09 5.24 -26.35
CA ARG A 393 0.71 5.32 -25.11
C ARG A 393 1.82 6.37 -25.19
N PRO A 394 2.64 6.45 -26.24
CA PRO A 394 3.58 7.56 -26.44
C PRO A 394 2.90 8.95 -26.48
N ALA A 395 1.68 9.06 -27.04
CA ALA A 395 0.92 10.30 -27.02
C ALA A 395 0.50 10.68 -25.59
N LEU A 396 0.04 9.72 -24.78
CA LEU A 396 -0.28 9.93 -23.37
C LEU A 396 0.96 10.36 -22.55
N GLN A 397 2.12 9.73 -22.79
CA GLN A 397 3.38 10.11 -22.17
C GLN A 397 3.76 11.57 -22.48
N LYS A 398 3.62 11.99 -23.73
CA LYS A 398 3.87 13.39 -24.15
C LYS A 398 2.93 14.39 -23.49
N ILE A 399 1.68 14.02 -23.22
CA ILE A 399 0.73 14.87 -22.47
C ILE A 399 1.29 15.15 -21.07
N TYR A 400 1.73 14.12 -20.35
CA TYR A 400 2.34 14.28 -19.01
C TYR A 400 3.66 15.06 -19.07
N GLU A 401 4.57 14.71 -19.99
CA GLU A 401 5.85 15.41 -20.17
C GLU A 401 5.65 16.91 -20.45
N ALA A 402 4.72 17.25 -21.32
CA ALA A 402 4.37 18.63 -21.62
C ALA A 402 3.81 19.34 -20.38
N TYR A 403 2.90 18.68 -19.66
CA TYR A 403 2.29 19.26 -18.46
C TYR A 403 3.32 19.57 -17.37
N PHE A 404 4.24 18.65 -17.09
CA PHE A 404 5.35 18.87 -16.13
C PHE A 404 6.26 20.03 -16.58
N ARG A 405 6.68 20.01 -17.84
CA ARG A 405 7.63 20.99 -18.40
C ARG A 405 7.04 22.39 -18.48
N ASP A 406 5.86 22.52 -19.09
CA ASP A 406 5.28 23.82 -19.44
C ASP A 406 4.79 24.58 -18.19
N ASN A 407 4.46 23.86 -17.14
CA ASN A 407 4.06 24.42 -15.84
C ASN A 407 5.19 24.40 -14.79
N ASN A 408 6.39 23.91 -15.14
CA ASN A 408 7.54 23.79 -14.24
C ASN A 408 7.17 23.13 -12.92
N LEU A 409 6.65 21.89 -12.97
CA LEU A 409 6.09 21.18 -11.82
C LEU A 409 7.10 20.26 -11.15
N ASP A 410 7.00 20.18 -9.81
CA ASP A 410 7.67 19.19 -8.98
C ASP A 410 6.84 17.90 -8.85
N GLY A 411 5.53 17.98 -9.04
CA GLY A 411 4.56 16.87 -8.97
C GLY A 411 3.16 17.30 -9.38
N ILE A 412 2.27 16.33 -9.49
CA ILE A 412 0.82 16.55 -9.73
C ILE A 412 0.10 16.05 -8.48
N LEU A 413 -0.79 16.86 -7.90
CA LEU A 413 -1.52 16.55 -6.67
C LEU A 413 -3.01 16.39 -6.97
N PHE A 414 -3.61 15.27 -6.52
CA PHE A 414 -5.03 14.99 -6.70
C PHE A 414 -5.55 13.96 -5.68
N PRO A 415 -6.88 13.85 -5.45
CA PRO A 415 -7.44 12.75 -4.69
C PRO A 415 -7.19 11.41 -5.39
N THR A 416 -6.60 10.45 -4.68
CA THR A 416 -6.30 9.12 -5.25
C THR A 416 -7.56 8.44 -5.78
N THR A 417 -8.65 8.50 -4.99
CA THR A 417 -9.97 7.97 -5.37
C THR A 417 -11.01 9.06 -5.35
N VAL A 418 -12.03 8.93 -6.18
CA VAL A 418 -13.11 9.94 -6.29
C VAL A 418 -14.14 9.84 -5.19
N ALA A 419 -14.17 8.73 -4.47
CA ALA A 419 -15.10 8.49 -3.36
C ALA A 419 -14.40 7.73 -2.21
N PRO A 420 -14.95 7.78 -0.99
CA PRO A 420 -14.53 6.92 0.10
C PRO A 420 -14.85 5.45 -0.20
N ALA A 421 -14.39 4.54 0.66
CA ALA A 421 -14.62 3.10 0.51
C ALA A 421 -16.12 2.77 0.39
N PRO A 422 -16.61 2.21 -0.74
CA PRO A 422 -17.98 1.74 -0.88
C PRO A 422 -18.24 0.46 -0.09
N ALA A 423 -19.51 0.09 0.07
CA ALA A 423 -19.92 -1.13 0.75
C ALA A 423 -19.43 -2.40 0.01
N ILE A 424 -19.16 -3.46 0.76
CA ILE A 424 -18.92 -4.78 0.19
C ILE A 424 -20.26 -5.37 -0.28
N ASP A 425 -20.30 -5.82 -1.53
CA ASP A 425 -21.31 -6.70 -2.07
C ASP A 425 -20.68 -8.08 -2.29
N ALA A 426 -20.80 -8.94 -1.29
CA ALA A 426 -20.23 -10.29 -1.32
C ALA A 426 -20.98 -11.25 -2.26
N GLU A 427 -22.13 -10.88 -2.81
CA GLU A 427 -22.88 -11.68 -3.77
C GLU A 427 -22.50 -11.33 -5.22
N LYS A 428 -22.29 -10.04 -5.50
CA LYS A 428 -22.06 -9.51 -6.86
C LYS A 428 -20.64 -8.98 -7.10
N GLY A 429 -19.72 -9.11 -6.11
CA GLY A 429 -18.32 -8.71 -6.27
C GLY A 429 -18.05 -7.20 -6.11
N SER A 430 -18.99 -6.42 -5.54
CA SER A 430 -18.87 -4.96 -5.38
C SER A 430 -18.67 -4.22 -6.73
N GLY A 431 -19.33 -4.70 -7.79
CA GLY A 431 -19.15 -4.19 -9.15
C GLY A 431 -19.74 -2.80 -9.38
N GLU A 432 -20.66 -2.34 -8.53
CA GLU A 432 -21.32 -1.05 -8.62
C GLU A 432 -21.21 -0.26 -7.32
N MET A 433 -21.14 1.06 -7.42
CA MET A 433 -21.13 2.00 -6.31
C MET A 433 -21.92 3.27 -6.62
N SER A 434 -22.25 4.05 -5.60
CA SER A 434 -22.85 5.38 -5.73
C SER A 434 -21.89 6.45 -5.24
N ILE A 435 -21.87 7.60 -5.91
CA ILE A 435 -21.21 8.83 -5.47
C ILE A 435 -22.31 9.79 -5.03
N ASN A 436 -22.22 10.34 -3.83
CA ASN A 436 -23.20 11.31 -3.27
C ASN A 436 -24.66 10.81 -3.22
N GLY A 437 -24.89 9.50 -3.33
CA GLY A 437 -26.23 8.94 -3.42
C GLY A 437 -26.87 9.00 -4.82
N ASP A 438 -26.08 9.32 -5.85
CA ASP A 438 -26.49 9.32 -7.25
C ASP A 438 -26.72 7.90 -7.79
N LYS A 439 -27.11 7.79 -9.06
CA LYS A 439 -27.30 6.50 -9.74
C LYS A 439 -26.02 5.67 -9.66
N PRO A 440 -26.16 4.33 -9.52
CA PRO A 440 -24.98 3.45 -9.51
C PRO A 440 -24.09 3.61 -10.75
N VAL A 441 -22.79 3.55 -10.51
CA VAL A 441 -21.73 3.59 -11.53
C VAL A 441 -20.79 2.40 -11.35
N PRO A 442 -20.09 1.94 -12.40
CA PRO A 442 -19.12 0.86 -12.29
C PRO A 442 -18.01 1.20 -11.27
N THR A 443 -17.83 0.36 -10.26
CA THR A 443 -16.85 0.59 -9.19
C THR A 443 -15.42 0.63 -9.75
N PHE A 444 -15.08 -0.28 -10.66
CA PHE A 444 -13.72 -0.39 -11.21
C PHE A 444 -13.29 0.91 -11.87
N ASP A 445 -14.01 1.34 -12.92
CA ASP A 445 -13.68 2.54 -13.70
C ASP A 445 -13.66 3.81 -12.83
N THR A 446 -14.63 3.88 -11.90
CA THR A 446 -14.77 5.02 -10.99
C THR A 446 -13.58 5.16 -10.04
N MET A 447 -13.16 4.04 -9.43
CA MET A 447 -12.12 4.08 -8.40
C MET A 447 -10.69 4.19 -8.96
N ILE A 448 -10.44 3.72 -10.19
CA ILE A 448 -9.12 3.87 -10.84
C ILE A 448 -9.02 5.14 -11.70
N ARG A 449 -10.09 5.90 -11.86
CA ARG A 449 -10.15 7.04 -12.79
C ARG A 449 -8.94 7.95 -12.71
N ASN A 450 -8.50 8.26 -11.50
CA ASN A 450 -7.39 9.19 -11.28
C ASN A 450 -6.01 8.50 -11.32
N THR A 451 -5.93 7.21 -11.00
CA THR A 451 -4.65 6.47 -10.89
C THR A 451 -4.20 5.81 -12.19
N ASP A 452 -5.17 5.43 -13.05
CA ASP A 452 -4.90 4.66 -14.26
C ASP A 452 -4.11 5.45 -15.34
N PRO A 453 -4.36 6.75 -15.57
CA PRO A 453 -3.61 7.51 -16.58
C PRO A 453 -2.10 7.54 -16.28
N GLY A 454 -1.69 7.80 -15.04
CA GLY A 454 -0.30 7.76 -14.61
C GLY A 454 0.32 6.37 -14.76
N SER A 455 -0.47 5.31 -14.50
CA SER A 455 -0.05 3.93 -14.71
C SER A 455 0.25 3.63 -16.18
N ASN A 456 -0.64 4.05 -17.09
CA ASN A 456 -0.47 3.87 -18.53
C ASN A 456 0.70 4.69 -19.08
N ALA A 457 0.92 5.88 -18.56
CA ALA A 457 2.09 6.70 -18.90
C ALA A 457 3.40 6.10 -18.34
N GLY A 458 3.32 5.24 -17.32
CA GLY A 458 4.48 4.62 -16.67
C GLY A 458 5.19 5.53 -15.67
N ILE A 459 4.53 6.60 -15.19
CA ILE A 459 5.07 7.53 -14.20
C ILE A 459 4.92 6.97 -12.77
N PRO A 460 5.75 7.41 -11.80
CA PRO A 460 5.60 7.04 -10.40
C PRO A 460 4.46 7.81 -9.74
N GLY A 461 3.75 7.15 -8.83
CA GLY A 461 2.69 7.73 -8.01
C GLY A 461 2.79 7.30 -6.55
N LEU A 462 2.54 8.22 -5.64
CA LEU A 462 2.54 8.00 -4.20
C LEU A 462 1.21 8.45 -3.60
N SER A 463 0.40 7.49 -3.14
CA SER A 463 -0.81 7.79 -2.37
C SER A 463 -0.50 7.82 -0.89
N LEU A 464 -0.95 8.85 -0.18
CA LEU A 464 -0.77 9.04 1.25
C LEU A 464 -2.04 9.61 1.90
N PHE A 465 -2.14 9.48 3.22
CA PHE A 465 -3.29 9.95 3.98
C PHE A 465 -3.47 11.46 3.91
N ALA A 466 -4.70 11.90 3.63
CA ALA A 466 -5.07 13.33 3.57
C ALA A 466 -5.97 13.78 4.72
N GLY A 467 -6.76 12.86 5.27
CA GLY A 467 -7.71 13.14 6.34
C GLY A 467 -8.79 12.07 6.45
N MET A 468 -9.72 12.27 7.38
CA MET A 468 -10.86 11.39 7.59
C MET A 468 -12.15 12.07 7.14
N THR A 469 -13.07 11.29 6.56
CA THR A 469 -14.45 11.74 6.36
C THR A 469 -15.17 11.90 7.71
N PRO A 470 -16.28 12.65 7.78
CA PRO A 470 -17.13 12.69 8.97
C PRO A 470 -17.62 11.30 9.41
N GLY A 471 -17.78 10.37 8.46
CA GLY A 471 -18.14 8.98 8.72
C GLY A 471 -16.99 8.10 9.23
N GLY A 472 -15.78 8.64 9.41
CA GLY A 472 -14.62 7.92 9.94
C GLY A 472 -13.90 7.04 8.92
N LEU A 473 -14.05 7.31 7.63
CA LEU A 473 -13.32 6.62 6.57
C LEU A 473 -12.11 7.46 6.12
N PRO A 474 -10.94 6.85 5.87
CA PRO A 474 -9.78 7.54 5.33
C PRO A 474 -10.02 8.06 3.90
N VAL A 475 -9.35 9.16 3.58
CA VAL A 475 -9.22 9.72 2.24
C VAL A 475 -7.73 9.88 1.93
N GLY A 476 -7.31 9.44 0.74
CA GLY A 476 -5.94 9.60 0.25
C GLY A 476 -5.80 10.73 -0.78
N LEU A 477 -4.66 11.40 -0.74
CA LEU A 477 -4.15 12.22 -1.84
C LEU A 477 -3.01 11.48 -2.52
N GLU A 478 -2.90 11.67 -3.82
CA GLU A 478 -1.83 11.13 -4.65
C GLU A 478 -0.96 12.26 -5.17
N ILE A 479 0.33 11.97 -5.24
CA ILE A 479 1.30 12.81 -5.92
C ILE A 479 1.93 11.96 -7.01
N ASP A 480 1.76 12.39 -8.26
CA ASP A 480 2.47 11.81 -9.40
C ASP A 480 3.73 12.61 -9.71
N GLY A 481 4.80 11.91 -10.07
CA GLY A 481 6.07 12.51 -10.50
C GLY A 481 6.41 12.17 -11.95
N ALA A 482 7.39 12.84 -12.53
CA ALA A 482 7.93 12.45 -13.84
C ALA A 482 8.65 11.09 -13.75
N VAL A 483 8.76 10.36 -14.87
CA VAL A 483 9.49 9.08 -14.91
C VAL A 483 10.89 9.24 -14.33
N GLY A 484 11.27 8.36 -13.41
CA GLY A 484 12.58 8.36 -12.73
C GLY A 484 12.70 9.34 -11.56
N SER A 485 11.65 10.08 -11.21
CA SER A 485 11.67 11.02 -10.08
C SER A 485 11.29 10.39 -8.73
N ASP A 486 11.28 9.07 -8.61
CA ASP A 486 10.78 8.33 -7.46
C ASP A 486 11.40 8.79 -6.11
N ALA A 487 12.70 9.00 -6.05
CA ALA A 487 13.37 9.45 -4.83
C ALA A 487 12.91 10.87 -4.42
N LYS A 488 12.72 11.77 -5.40
CA LYS A 488 12.18 13.12 -5.18
C LYS A 488 10.72 13.03 -4.73
N LEU A 489 9.94 12.15 -5.35
CA LEU A 489 8.53 11.93 -5.01
C LEU A 489 8.39 11.43 -3.56
N LEU A 490 9.20 10.48 -3.14
CA LEU A 490 9.27 10.02 -1.75
C LEU A 490 9.69 11.15 -0.80
N GLY A 491 10.66 11.98 -1.20
CA GLY A 491 11.09 13.14 -0.42
C GLY A 491 9.99 14.18 -0.23
N LEU A 492 9.21 14.46 -1.27
CA LEU A 492 8.00 15.31 -1.20
C LEU A 492 6.95 14.68 -0.29
N GLY A 493 6.71 13.38 -0.46
CA GLY A 493 5.77 12.61 0.37
C GLY A 493 6.10 12.67 1.87
N LEU A 494 7.38 12.51 2.25
CA LEU A 494 7.83 12.65 3.64
C LEU A 494 7.46 14.02 4.23
N SER A 495 7.65 15.08 3.47
CA SER A 495 7.34 16.44 3.92
C SER A 495 5.84 16.73 3.95
N ILE A 496 5.09 16.22 2.98
CA ILE A 496 3.62 16.35 2.93
C ILE A 496 2.97 15.57 4.07
N GLU A 497 3.43 14.34 4.35
CA GLU A 497 2.98 13.58 5.51
C GLU A 497 3.26 14.32 6.82
N GLY A 498 4.39 15.02 6.94
CA GLY A 498 4.72 15.88 8.08
C GLY A 498 3.71 17.01 8.32
N ILE A 499 3.01 17.49 7.28
CA ILE A 499 1.96 18.52 7.36
C ILE A 499 0.57 17.90 7.57
N LEU A 500 0.24 16.83 6.85
CA LEU A 500 -1.08 16.22 6.87
C LEU A 500 -1.27 15.24 8.02
N GLY A 501 -0.18 14.62 8.48
CA GLY A 501 -0.17 13.53 9.47
C GLY A 501 -0.42 12.16 8.85
N SER A 502 -0.45 11.14 9.69
CA SER A 502 -0.82 9.76 9.33
C SER A 502 -2.21 9.40 9.88
N ALA A 503 -2.83 8.39 9.30
CA ALA A 503 -4.15 7.94 9.73
C ALA A 503 -4.13 7.42 11.18
N PRO A 504 -5.12 7.77 12.02
CA PRO A 504 -5.28 7.20 13.34
C PRO A 504 -5.51 5.69 13.24
N PRO A 505 -5.24 4.89 14.28
CA PRO A 505 -5.58 3.47 14.27
C PRO A 505 -7.09 3.28 14.08
N PRO A 506 -7.52 2.21 13.38
CA PRO A 506 -8.94 1.85 13.33
C PRO A 506 -9.49 1.64 14.74
N LYS A 507 -10.76 1.97 14.94
CA LYS A 507 -11.44 1.68 16.20
C LYS A 507 -11.51 0.16 16.40
N ALA A 508 -11.28 -0.27 17.64
CA ALA A 508 -11.29 -1.68 18.00
C ALA A 508 -12.67 -2.33 17.82
#